data_29401aba78bb2cd9973f54284f17059c
#
_entry.id   29401aba78bb2cd9973f54284f17059c
#
_cell.length_a   1.000
_cell.length_b   1.000
_cell.length_c   1.000
_cell.angle_alpha   90.00
_cell.angle_beta   90.00
_cell.angle_gamma   90.00
#
_symmetry.space_group_name_H-M   'P 1'
#
loop_
_entity.id
_entity.type
_entity.pdbx_description
1 polymer ?
#
loop_
_entity_poly.entity_id
_entity_poly.type
_entity_poly.pdbx_seq_one_letter_code
_entity_poly.pdbx_strand_id
1 'polypeptide(L)'
;GLTLRTKANSIDADVIKMLHEAAERAERDFRAMVIYNQGEFFCVGANLFAVVMAAQQKQWDGLREMIHGYQYATQRLKYAKVPVIAAPYNMTLGGGLELCYGCDGVQAALETYAGLVEVGVGLIPGGAGTLNMLWRSLEAVPEGVEIDTQAFVVQTFKNIALAKVATSADEAKAFGFFRPTDGVSFDRARQLHLLAVGAIGEQVGDDAALDRHDHGL
;
A
#
# COMPACT_ATOMS: atom_id res chain seq x y z
N GLY A 1 -10.00 -12.35 1.51
CA GLY A 1 -9.14 -11.90 0.41
C GLY A 1 -9.84 -10.92 -0.52
N LEU A 2 -9.18 -9.83 -0.88
CA LEU A 2 -9.66 -8.84 -1.85
C LEU A 2 -8.80 -8.89 -3.11
N THR A 3 -9.41 -8.93 -4.29
CA THR A 3 -8.73 -8.90 -5.59
C THR A 3 -9.35 -7.87 -6.51
N LEU A 4 -8.50 -7.08 -7.18
CA LEU A 4 -8.89 -6.22 -8.28
C LEU A 4 -9.05 -7.06 -9.56
N ARG A 5 -10.00 -6.67 -10.44
CA ARG A 5 -10.28 -7.40 -11.69
C ARG A 5 -10.37 -6.49 -12.91
N THR A 6 -9.87 -5.28 -12.79
CA THR A 6 -9.72 -4.35 -13.90
C THR A 6 -8.54 -4.74 -14.79
N LYS A 7 -8.43 -4.16 -15.98
CA LYS A 7 -7.26 -4.38 -16.85
C LYS A 7 -5.99 -3.95 -16.13
N ALA A 8 -4.99 -4.84 -16.06
CA ALA A 8 -3.74 -4.63 -15.32
C ALA A 8 -3.97 -4.25 -13.83
N ASN A 9 -5.12 -4.61 -13.27
CA ASN A 9 -5.55 -4.27 -11.91
C ASN A 9 -5.50 -2.76 -11.63
N SER A 10 -5.77 -1.93 -12.65
CA SER A 10 -5.76 -0.47 -12.52
C SER A 10 -6.92 0.02 -11.65
N ILE A 11 -6.70 1.17 -11.02
CA ILE A 11 -7.66 1.81 -10.11
C ILE A 11 -8.57 2.71 -10.91
N ASP A 12 -9.87 2.44 -10.81
CA ASP A 12 -10.96 3.25 -11.34
C ASP A 12 -12.01 3.52 -10.25
N ALA A 13 -13.12 4.16 -10.60
CA ALA A 13 -14.17 4.50 -9.65
C ALA A 13 -14.80 3.27 -8.98
N ASP A 14 -14.94 2.16 -9.70
CA ASP A 14 -15.52 0.93 -9.17
C ASP A 14 -14.56 0.26 -8.17
N VAL A 15 -13.25 0.28 -8.45
CA VAL A 15 -12.22 -0.19 -7.51
C VAL A 15 -12.22 0.67 -6.24
N ILE A 16 -12.30 1.99 -6.35
CA ILE A 16 -12.37 2.89 -5.20
C ILE A 16 -13.59 2.55 -4.32
N LYS A 17 -14.76 2.40 -4.92
CA LYS A 17 -15.98 2.01 -4.21
C LYS A 17 -15.84 0.64 -3.54
N MET A 18 -15.30 -0.33 -4.26
CA MET A 18 -15.06 -1.68 -3.74
C MET A 18 -14.11 -1.67 -2.52
N LEU A 19 -13.07 -0.83 -2.51
CA LEU A 19 -12.14 -0.71 -1.37
C LEU A 19 -12.88 -0.25 -0.10
N HIS A 20 -13.79 0.72 -0.22
CA HIS A 20 -14.62 1.18 0.90
C HIS A 20 -15.53 0.07 1.43
N GLU A 21 -16.28 -0.56 0.53
CA GLU A 21 -17.20 -1.65 0.90
C GLU A 21 -16.46 -2.86 1.50
N ALA A 22 -15.27 -3.17 0.98
CA ALA A 22 -14.44 -4.25 1.48
C ALA A 22 -13.94 -3.98 2.90
N ALA A 23 -13.52 -2.73 3.20
CA ALA A 23 -13.09 -2.35 4.54
C ALA A 23 -14.25 -2.46 5.55
N GLU A 24 -15.43 -1.95 5.22
CA GLU A 24 -16.62 -2.08 6.06
C GLU A 24 -17.01 -3.54 6.30
N ARG A 25 -16.98 -4.35 5.25
CA ARG A 25 -17.29 -5.76 5.36
C ARG A 25 -16.24 -6.53 6.16
N ALA A 26 -14.95 -6.19 6.00
CA ALA A 26 -13.87 -6.81 6.75
C ALA A 26 -14.05 -6.58 8.26
N GLU A 27 -14.38 -5.36 8.67
CA GLU A 27 -14.61 -5.03 10.08
C GLU A 27 -15.83 -5.72 10.69
N ARG A 28 -16.87 -5.98 9.88
CA ARG A 28 -18.10 -6.60 10.37
C ARG A 28 -18.01 -8.12 10.42
N ASP A 29 -17.39 -8.72 9.40
CA ASP A 29 -17.56 -10.15 9.11
C ASP A 29 -16.26 -10.96 9.24
N PHE A 30 -15.08 -10.29 9.33
CA PHE A 30 -13.76 -10.94 9.27
C PHE A 30 -12.80 -10.38 10.32
N ARG A 31 -11.70 -11.11 10.55
CA ARG A 31 -10.66 -10.75 11.53
C ARG A 31 -9.47 -10.02 10.90
N ALA A 32 -9.32 -10.11 9.59
CA ALA A 32 -8.26 -9.45 8.81
C ALA A 32 -8.67 -9.37 7.34
N MET A 33 -7.98 -8.53 6.57
CA MET A 33 -8.11 -8.43 5.13
C MET A 33 -6.75 -8.55 4.45
N VAL A 34 -6.67 -9.31 3.37
CA VAL A 34 -5.49 -9.39 2.50
C VAL A 34 -5.88 -8.89 1.11
N ILE A 35 -5.16 -7.88 0.63
CA ILE A 35 -5.27 -7.40 -0.74
C ILE A 35 -4.22 -8.14 -1.56
N TYR A 36 -4.69 -9.03 -2.43
CA TYR A 36 -3.85 -9.77 -3.36
C TYR A 36 -4.50 -9.79 -4.73
N ASN A 37 -3.71 -9.78 -5.76
CA ASN A 37 -4.24 -9.77 -7.11
C ASN A 37 -3.81 -11.01 -7.90
N GLN A 38 -4.59 -11.33 -8.91
CA GLN A 38 -4.26 -12.37 -9.88
C GLN A 38 -3.81 -11.72 -11.20
N GLY A 39 -3.22 -12.50 -12.07
CA GLY A 39 -2.71 -12.02 -13.34
C GLY A 39 -1.24 -11.65 -13.30
N GLU A 40 -0.82 -10.81 -14.25
CA GLU A 40 0.59 -10.47 -14.46
C GLU A 40 1.11 -9.44 -13.45
N PHE A 41 0.30 -8.42 -13.12
CA PHE A 41 0.70 -7.29 -12.28
C PHE A 41 -0.12 -7.23 -11.00
N PHE A 42 0.48 -6.73 -9.93
CA PHE A 42 -0.28 -6.44 -8.72
C PHE A 42 -1.23 -5.27 -8.96
N CYS A 43 -0.73 -4.11 -9.33
CA CYS A 43 -1.53 -2.94 -9.70
C CYS A 43 -0.64 -1.88 -10.35
N VAL A 44 -1.03 -1.41 -11.52
CA VAL A 44 -0.26 -0.40 -12.27
C VAL A 44 -0.69 1.04 -11.99
N GLY A 45 -1.55 1.26 -10.98
CA GLY A 45 -2.03 2.58 -10.58
C GLY A 45 -3.33 3.00 -11.27
N ALA A 46 -3.57 4.29 -11.37
CA ALA A 46 -4.79 4.84 -11.92
C ALA A 46 -4.99 4.52 -13.42
N ASN A 47 -6.24 4.44 -13.85
CA ASN A 47 -6.58 4.34 -15.26
C ASN A 47 -6.25 5.67 -15.98
N LEU A 48 -5.04 5.78 -16.51
CA LEU A 48 -4.54 7.00 -17.16
C LEU A 48 -5.39 7.44 -18.36
N PHE A 49 -6.00 6.49 -19.08
CA PHE A 49 -6.88 6.84 -20.19
C PHE A 49 -8.08 7.66 -19.70
N ALA A 50 -8.72 7.22 -18.61
CA ALA A 50 -9.83 7.96 -18.00
C ALA A 50 -9.40 9.36 -17.51
N VAL A 51 -8.22 9.44 -16.89
CA VAL A 51 -7.66 10.74 -16.43
C VAL A 51 -7.41 11.69 -17.59
N VAL A 52 -6.80 11.23 -18.68
CA VAL A 52 -6.52 12.05 -19.88
C VAL A 52 -7.82 12.51 -20.53
N MET A 53 -8.79 11.63 -20.69
CA MET A 53 -10.09 11.97 -21.28
C MET A 53 -10.83 13.01 -20.44
N ALA A 54 -10.86 12.85 -19.13
CA ALA A 54 -11.50 13.83 -18.24
C ALA A 54 -10.78 15.21 -18.30
N ALA A 55 -9.44 15.21 -18.34
CA ALA A 55 -8.65 16.43 -18.46
C ALA A 55 -8.89 17.14 -19.80
N GLN A 56 -8.94 16.42 -20.93
CA GLN A 56 -9.26 16.98 -22.25
C GLN A 56 -10.66 17.58 -22.29
N GLN A 57 -11.61 16.97 -21.59
CA GLN A 57 -12.99 17.46 -21.47
C GLN A 57 -13.14 18.54 -20.38
N LYS A 58 -12.05 18.92 -19.71
CA LYS A 58 -12.02 19.90 -18.61
C LYS A 58 -12.93 19.52 -17.43
N GLN A 59 -13.10 18.23 -17.19
CA GLN A 59 -13.91 17.69 -16.09
C GLN A 59 -13.09 17.71 -14.78
N TRP A 60 -12.66 18.89 -14.35
CA TRP A 60 -11.76 19.05 -13.20
C TRP A 60 -12.39 18.60 -11.88
N ASP A 61 -13.69 18.81 -11.71
CA ASP A 61 -14.40 18.39 -10.50
C ASP A 61 -14.48 16.88 -10.41
N GLY A 62 -14.76 16.18 -11.51
CA GLY A 62 -14.74 14.71 -11.54
C GLY A 62 -13.35 14.13 -11.24
N LEU A 63 -12.28 14.76 -11.75
CA LEU A 63 -10.89 14.37 -11.40
C LEU A 63 -10.61 14.58 -9.90
N ARG A 64 -11.07 15.74 -9.35
CA ARG A 64 -10.94 16.02 -7.92
C ARG A 64 -11.66 14.98 -7.06
N GLU A 65 -12.90 14.65 -7.41
CA GLU A 65 -13.69 13.65 -6.72
C GLU A 65 -13.03 12.26 -6.77
N MET A 66 -12.49 11.86 -7.92
CA MET A 66 -11.76 10.60 -8.06
C MET A 66 -10.52 10.56 -7.15
N ILE A 67 -9.71 11.63 -7.13
CA ILE A 67 -8.51 11.70 -6.28
C ILE A 67 -8.90 11.66 -4.80
N HIS A 68 -9.87 12.47 -4.38
CA HIS A 68 -10.39 12.47 -3.00
C HIS A 68 -10.97 11.12 -2.61
N GLY A 69 -11.74 10.49 -3.50
CA GLY A 69 -12.29 9.16 -3.27
C GLY A 69 -11.19 8.13 -3.03
N TYR A 70 -10.11 8.18 -3.81
CA TYR A 70 -8.97 7.28 -3.62
C TYR A 70 -8.18 7.58 -2.35
N GLN A 71 -7.89 8.84 -2.07
CA GLN A 71 -7.27 9.25 -0.80
C GLN A 71 -8.07 8.76 0.40
N TYR A 72 -9.39 8.93 0.36
CA TYR A 72 -10.25 8.46 1.41
C TYR A 72 -10.27 6.93 1.52
N ALA A 73 -10.25 6.21 0.39
CA ALA A 73 -10.18 4.74 0.38
C ALA A 73 -8.89 4.23 1.04
N THR A 74 -7.72 4.81 0.71
CA THR A 74 -6.45 4.43 1.35
C THR A 74 -6.43 4.75 2.84
N GLN A 75 -6.99 5.90 3.26
CA GLN A 75 -7.15 6.23 4.67
C GLN A 75 -8.12 5.28 5.38
N ARG A 76 -9.20 4.89 4.71
CA ARG A 76 -10.18 3.94 5.26
C ARG A 76 -9.57 2.56 5.54
N LEU A 77 -8.64 2.12 4.67
CA LEU A 77 -7.86 0.90 4.90
C LEU A 77 -6.89 1.08 6.08
N LYS A 78 -6.17 2.20 6.13
CA LYS A 78 -5.15 2.48 7.14
C LYS A 78 -5.71 2.55 8.56
N TYR A 79 -6.95 2.97 8.71
CA TYR A 79 -7.65 3.09 10.00
C TYR A 79 -8.76 2.05 10.15
N ALA A 80 -8.69 0.94 9.40
CA ALA A 80 -9.59 -0.18 9.59
C ALA A 80 -9.40 -0.80 10.98
N LYS A 81 -10.49 -1.31 11.56
CA LYS A 81 -10.47 -1.97 12.88
C LYS A 81 -9.89 -3.39 12.84
N VAL A 82 -9.59 -3.88 11.66
CA VAL A 82 -8.96 -5.19 11.44
C VAL A 82 -7.68 -5.00 10.63
N PRO A 83 -6.67 -5.85 10.83
CA PRO A 83 -5.43 -5.77 10.06
C PRO A 83 -5.69 -5.89 8.56
N VAL A 84 -5.04 -5.03 7.78
CA VAL A 84 -5.06 -5.03 6.32
C VAL A 84 -3.65 -5.21 5.80
N ILE A 85 -3.40 -6.28 5.04
CA ILE A 85 -2.08 -6.60 4.49
C ILE A 85 -2.14 -6.58 2.97
N ALA A 86 -1.16 -5.95 2.33
CA ALA A 86 -0.97 -6.03 0.89
C ALA A 86 0.03 -7.13 0.54
N ALA A 87 -0.27 -7.88 -0.52
CA ALA A 87 0.60 -8.93 -1.07
C ALA A 87 1.06 -8.58 -2.50
N PRO A 88 1.89 -7.52 -2.69
CA PRO A 88 2.32 -7.08 -4.00
C PRO A 88 3.32 -8.05 -4.65
N TYR A 89 3.32 -8.03 -5.98
CA TYR A 89 4.25 -8.76 -6.84
C TYR A 89 4.34 -8.07 -8.20
N ASN A 90 5.42 -8.29 -8.93
CA ASN A 90 5.65 -7.69 -10.24
C ASN A 90 5.34 -6.17 -10.19
N MET A 91 4.70 -5.59 -11.18
CA MET A 91 4.44 -4.16 -11.21
C MET A 91 3.45 -3.72 -10.12
N THR A 92 3.95 -2.90 -9.21
CA THR A 92 3.26 -2.26 -8.08
C THR A 92 3.57 -0.77 -8.18
N LEU A 93 2.92 -0.10 -9.13
CA LEU A 93 3.33 1.24 -9.57
C LEU A 93 2.27 2.30 -9.25
N GLY A 94 2.73 3.52 -8.99
CA GLY A 94 1.86 4.67 -8.78
C GLY A 94 0.80 4.40 -7.71
N GLY A 95 -0.47 4.59 -8.06
CA GLY A 95 -1.59 4.27 -7.17
C GLY A 95 -1.55 2.84 -6.61
N GLY A 96 -0.97 1.87 -7.31
CA GLY A 96 -0.78 0.51 -6.79
C GLY A 96 0.16 0.45 -5.60
N LEU A 97 1.22 1.27 -5.58
CA LEU A 97 2.09 1.42 -4.42
C LEU A 97 1.40 2.24 -3.32
N GLU A 98 0.63 3.27 -3.69
CA GLU A 98 -0.16 4.06 -2.74
C GLU A 98 -1.21 3.20 -2.03
N LEU A 99 -1.79 2.19 -2.70
CA LEU A 99 -2.67 1.20 -2.09
C LEU A 99 -1.96 0.43 -0.98
N CYS A 100 -0.69 0.02 -1.19
CA CYS A 100 0.12 -0.63 -0.17
C CYS A 100 0.36 0.28 1.04
N TYR A 101 0.40 1.61 0.86
CA TYR A 101 0.56 2.57 1.95
C TYR A 101 -0.68 2.71 2.84
N GLY A 102 -1.84 2.32 2.33
CA GLY A 102 -3.07 2.20 3.10
C GLY A 102 -3.15 0.92 3.93
N CYS A 103 -2.19 0.02 3.84
CA CYS A 103 -2.17 -1.24 4.58
C CYS A 103 -1.27 -1.17 5.81
N ASP A 104 -1.56 -1.98 6.84
CA ASP A 104 -0.76 -2.09 8.06
C ASP A 104 0.63 -2.68 7.76
N GLY A 105 0.71 -3.60 6.80
CA GLY A 105 1.95 -4.22 6.37
C GLY A 105 1.91 -4.69 4.92
N VAL A 106 3.09 -5.02 4.44
CA VAL A 106 3.30 -5.56 3.10
C VAL A 106 4.04 -6.89 3.21
N GLN A 107 3.54 -7.89 2.48
CA GLN A 107 4.25 -9.15 2.23
C GLN A 107 4.53 -9.21 0.73
N ALA A 108 5.64 -8.64 0.29
CA ALA A 108 5.97 -8.56 -1.13
C ALA A 108 6.57 -9.87 -1.67
N ALA A 109 6.29 -10.19 -2.94
CA ALA A 109 7.13 -11.14 -3.65
C ALA A 109 8.52 -10.52 -3.91
N LEU A 110 9.59 -11.33 -3.90
CA LEU A 110 10.95 -10.83 -4.15
C LEU A 110 11.02 -10.03 -5.47
N GLU A 111 10.40 -10.54 -6.52
CA GLU A 111 10.31 -9.90 -7.83
C GLU A 111 9.15 -8.88 -7.87
N THR A 112 9.26 -7.83 -7.07
CA THR A 112 8.30 -6.72 -7.04
C THR A 112 8.97 -5.45 -7.55
N TYR A 113 8.42 -4.89 -8.62
CA TYR A 113 8.81 -3.60 -9.19
C TYR A 113 7.95 -2.51 -8.58
N ALA A 114 8.48 -1.78 -7.62
CA ALA A 114 7.74 -0.78 -6.86
C ALA A 114 8.22 0.64 -7.16
N GLY A 115 7.30 1.59 -7.36
CA GLY A 115 7.67 2.98 -7.58
C GLY A 115 6.48 3.92 -7.70
N LEU A 116 6.71 5.19 -7.35
CA LEU A 116 5.78 6.30 -7.61
C LEU A 116 6.18 6.95 -8.93
N VAL A 117 5.51 6.55 -10.00
CA VAL A 117 5.91 6.85 -11.40
C VAL A 117 5.11 7.99 -12.04
N GLU A 118 4.25 8.64 -11.29
CA GLU A 118 3.31 9.65 -11.74
C GLU A 118 4.00 10.81 -12.47
N VAL A 119 5.18 11.25 -12.01
CA VAL A 119 5.94 12.34 -12.65
C VAL A 119 6.34 11.99 -14.09
N GLY A 120 6.56 10.70 -14.38
CA GLY A 120 6.84 10.23 -15.74
C GLY A 120 5.72 10.47 -16.75
N VAL A 121 4.50 10.72 -16.28
CA VAL A 121 3.32 11.03 -17.10
C VAL A 121 2.74 12.43 -16.82
N GLY A 122 3.52 13.30 -16.17
CA GLY A 122 3.14 14.68 -15.88
C GLY A 122 2.18 14.88 -14.71
N LEU A 123 2.09 13.90 -13.83
CA LEU A 123 1.27 13.94 -12.62
C LEU A 123 2.15 13.89 -11.36
N ILE A 124 1.52 13.97 -10.18
CA ILE A 124 2.17 13.72 -8.89
C ILE A 124 1.45 12.58 -8.18
N PRO A 125 2.10 11.87 -7.25
CA PRO A 125 1.45 10.82 -6.45
C PRO A 125 0.35 11.39 -5.56
N GLY A 126 -0.87 11.45 -6.11
CA GLY A 126 -2.02 12.14 -5.53
C GLY A 126 -2.84 11.29 -4.56
N GLY A 127 -2.68 9.96 -4.55
CA GLY A 127 -3.38 9.03 -3.67
C GLY A 127 -2.74 8.88 -2.28
N ALA A 128 -1.98 9.91 -1.84
CA ALA A 128 -1.21 10.02 -0.61
C ALA A 128 0.23 9.46 -0.68
N GLY A 129 0.76 9.20 -1.88
CA GLY A 129 2.13 8.70 -2.06
C GLY A 129 3.19 9.65 -1.54
N THR A 130 3.09 10.94 -1.85
CA THR A 130 4.02 11.98 -1.37
C THR A 130 4.04 12.07 0.16
N LEU A 131 2.87 12.09 0.79
CA LEU A 131 2.74 12.15 2.25
C LEU A 131 3.35 10.91 2.92
N ASN A 132 2.98 9.73 2.44
CA ASN A 132 3.43 8.48 3.05
C ASN A 132 4.93 8.26 2.86
N MET A 133 5.50 8.63 1.71
CA MET A 133 6.95 8.55 1.49
C MET A 133 7.73 9.47 2.43
N LEU A 134 7.26 10.70 2.63
CA LEU A 134 7.88 11.60 3.58
C LEU A 134 7.79 11.06 5.01
N TRP A 135 6.60 10.61 5.41
CA TRP A 135 6.38 10.04 6.74
C TRP A 135 7.29 8.85 7.01
N ARG A 136 7.32 7.88 6.08
CA ARG A 136 8.16 6.67 6.18
C ARG A 136 9.64 6.99 6.25
N SER A 137 10.10 8.04 5.57
CA SER A 137 11.51 8.44 5.62
C SER A 137 11.95 8.89 7.03
N LEU A 138 11.01 9.26 7.89
CA LEU A 138 11.25 9.74 9.25
C LEU A 138 10.85 8.71 10.33
N GLU A 139 10.17 7.62 9.98
CA GLU A 139 9.70 6.60 10.95
C GLU A 139 10.84 5.97 11.77
N ALA A 140 12.05 5.90 11.22
CA ALA A 140 13.20 5.31 11.91
C ALA A 140 13.90 6.28 12.87
N VAL A 141 13.49 7.55 12.92
CA VAL A 141 14.07 8.55 13.83
C VAL A 141 13.46 8.36 15.20
N PRO A 142 14.27 8.10 16.25
CA PRO A 142 13.74 7.96 17.60
C PRO A 142 13.06 9.25 18.10
N GLU A 143 12.02 9.08 18.88
CA GLU A 143 11.32 10.22 19.48
C GLU A 143 12.27 11.06 20.36
N GLY A 144 12.17 12.39 20.25
CA GLY A 144 13.00 13.34 21.02
C GLY A 144 14.42 13.52 20.48
N VAL A 145 14.80 12.89 19.40
CA VAL A 145 16.09 13.11 18.73
C VAL A 145 15.97 14.23 17.71
N GLU A 146 16.73 15.31 17.91
CA GLU A 146 16.86 16.37 16.90
C GLU A 146 17.80 15.91 15.78
N ILE A 147 17.29 15.85 14.55
CA ILE A 147 18.08 15.54 13.34
C ILE A 147 17.83 16.59 12.27
N ASP A 148 18.78 16.73 11.36
CA ASP A 148 18.53 17.45 10.10
C ASP A 148 17.65 16.57 9.17
N THR A 149 16.36 16.92 9.11
CA THR A 149 15.39 16.22 8.27
C THR A 149 15.55 16.55 6.78
N GLN A 150 16.31 17.58 6.42
CA GLN A 150 16.45 18.03 5.04
C GLN A 150 17.01 16.94 4.10
N ALA A 151 17.95 16.14 4.56
CA ALA A 151 18.53 15.04 3.77
C ALA A 151 17.46 13.99 3.41
N PHE A 152 16.56 13.66 4.34
CA PHE A 152 15.46 12.72 4.13
C PHE A 152 14.42 13.27 3.15
N VAL A 153 14.04 14.54 3.30
CA VAL A 153 13.12 15.23 2.37
C VAL A 153 13.69 15.24 0.96
N VAL A 154 14.96 15.62 0.80
CA VAL A 154 15.63 15.65 -0.51
C VAL A 154 15.70 14.27 -1.15
N GLN A 155 16.01 13.23 -0.37
CA GLN A 155 16.07 11.85 -0.90
C GLN A 155 14.68 11.38 -1.33
N THR A 156 13.66 11.61 -0.52
CA THR A 156 12.25 11.31 -0.85
C THR A 156 11.82 12.04 -2.12
N PHE A 157 12.10 13.34 -2.20
CA PHE A 157 11.83 14.13 -3.39
C PHE A 157 12.50 13.56 -4.64
N LYS A 158 13.79 13.19 -4.56
CA LYS A 158 14.52 12.58 -5.69
C LYS A 158 13.90 11.26 -6.14
N ASN A 159 13.46 10.41 -5.22
CA ASN A 159 12.84 9.14 -5.57
C ASN A 159 11.53 9.35 -6.35
N ILE A 160 10.73 10.34 -5.94
CA ILE A 160 9.46 10.69 -6.61
C ILE A 160 9.72 11.46 -7.92
N ALA A 161 10.51 12.53 -7.88
CA ALA A 161 10.73 13.41 -9.02
C ALA A 161 11.43 12.73 -10.21
N LEU A 162 12.24 11.72 -9.94
CA LEU A 162 12.90 10.90 -10.96
C LEU A 162 12.09 9.65 -11.34
N ALA A 163 10.87 9.51 -10.83
CA ALA A 163 10.00 8.36 -11.07
C ALA A 163 10.76 7.03 -10.88
N LYS A 164 11.55 6.92 -9.79
CA LYS A 164 12.35 5.73 -9.55
C LYS A 164 11.46 4.49 -9.37
N VAL A 165 11.92 3.39 -9.93
CA VAL A 165 11.30 2.07 -9.76
C VAL A 165 12.35 1.13 -9.19
N ALA A 166 12.02 0.50 -8.07
CA ALA A 166 12.79 -0.60 -7.53
C ALA A 166 12.54 -1.87 -8.36
N THR A 167 13.56 -2.67 -8.54
CA THR A 167 13.51 -3.92 -9.35
C THR A 167 13.34 -5.17 -8.49
N SER A 168 13.31 -5.00 -7.17
CA SER A 168 13.04 -6.06 -6.20
C SER A 168 12.41 -5.50 -4.94
N ALA A 169 11.82 -6.37 -4.12
CA ALA A 169 11.29 -5.99 -2.81
C ALA A 169 12.38 -5.45 -1.88
N ASP A 170 13.60 -5.99 -1.94
CA ASP A 170 14.73 -5.51 -1.13
C ASP A 170 15.19 -4.11 -1.57
N GLU A 171 15.26 -3.86 -2.88
CA GLU A 171 15.56 -2.52 -3.39
C GLU A 171 14.42 -1.54 -3.06
N ALA A 172 13.16 -1.99 -3.05
CA ALA A 172 12.03 -1.18 -2.61
C ALA A 172 12.16 -0.76 -1.14
N LYS A 173 12.67 -1.63 -0.27
CA LYS A 173 13.03 -1.27 1.11
C LYS A 173 14.16 -0.24 1.15
N ALA A 174 15.21 -0.43 0.35
CA ALA A 174 16.35 0.50 0.29
C ALA A 174 15.93 1.90 -0.19
N PHE A 175 14.93 2.01 -1.07
CA PHE A 175 14.37 3.29 -1.54
C PHE A 175 13.32 3.88 -0.57
N GLY A 176 12.91 3.14 0.46
CA GLY A 176 11.87 3.54 1.40
C GLY A 176 10.44 3.36 0.86
N PHE A 177 10.27 2.65 -0.26
CA PHE A 177 8.94 2.30 -0.77
C PHE A 177 8.26 1.25 0.11
N PHE A 178 9.02 0.31 0.66
CA PHE A 178 8.56 -0.61 1.70
C PHE A 178 9.30 -0.33 3.01
N ARG A 179 8.70 -0.71 4.14
CA ARG A 179 9.34 -0.62 5.45
C ARG A 179 10.39 -1.72 5.61
N PRO A 180 11.44 -1.51 6.41
CA PRO A 180 12.37 -2.59 6.76
C PRO A 180 11.68 -3.81 7.36
N THR A 181 10.58 -3.60 8.08
CA THR A 181 9.76 -4.64 8.74
C THR A 181 8.82 -5.37 7.80
N ASP A 182 8.55 -4.84 6.60
CA ASP A 182 7.70 -5.51 5.61
C ASP A 182 8.31 -6.86 5.20
N GLY A 183 7.46 -7.86 4.98
CA GLY A 183 7.89 -9.21 4.63
C GLY A 183 8.27 -9.36 3.15
N VAL A 184 9.17 -10.29 2.87
CA VAL A 184 9.53 -10.69 1.50
C VAL A 184 9.33 -12.19 1.33
N SER A 185 8.64 -12.59 0.27
CA SER A 185 8.43 -13.98 -0.12
C SER A 185 9.27 -14.31 -1.35
N PHE A 186 10.12 -15.33 -1.26
CA PHE A 186 10.91 -15.81 -2.40
C PHE A 186 10.08 -16.60 -3.42
N ASP A 187 8.96 -17.16 -2.96
CA ASP A 187 8.03 -17.90 -3.78
C ASP A 187 6.66 -17.23 -3.74
N ARG A 188 6.25 -16.65 -4.87
CA ARG A 188 4.94 -15.99 -5.02
C ARG A 188 3.77 -16.95 -4.72
N ALA A 189 3.87 -18.22 -5.09
CA ALA A 189 2.81 -19.18 -4.84
C ALA A 189 2.57 -19.43 -3.34
N ARG A 190 3.60 -19.22 -2.52
CA ARG A 190 3.53 -19.37 -1.06
C ARG A 190 3.23 -18.06 -0.32
N GLN A 191 3.20 -16.93 -1.01
CA GLN A 191 3.01 -15.60 -0.41
C GLN A 191 1.75 -15.53 0.46
N LEU A 192 0.61 -15.99 -0.05
CA LEU A 192 -0.65 -16.02 0.70
C LEU A 192 -0.64 -17.03 1.85
N HIS A 193 0.06 -18.14 1.69
CA HIS A 193 0.22 -19.12 2.75
C HIS A 193 1.01 -18.56 3.93
N LEU A 194 2.09 -17.84 3.67
CA LEU A 194 2.89 -17.17 4.70
C LEU A 194 2.08 -16.16 5.49
N LEU A 195 1.22 -15.39 4.80
CA LEU A 195 0.31 -14.45 5.44
C LEU A 195 -0.71 -15.16 6.35
N ALA A 196 -1.28 -16.27 5.88
CA ALA A 196 -2.24 -17.04 6.67
C ALA A 196 -1.58 -17.65 7.93
N VAL A 197 -0.36 -18.16 7.81
CA VAL A 197 0.40 -18.74 8.94
C VAL A 197 0.84 -17.66 9.93
N GLY A 198 1.30 -16.50 9.45
CA GLY A 198 1.68 -15.36 10.29
C GLY A 198 0.50 -14.85 11.11
N ALA A 199 -0.66 -14.69 10.49
CA ALA A 199 -1.89 -14.25 11.17
C ALA A 199 -2.38 -15.25 12.25
N ILE A 200 -2.14 -16.55 12.04
CA ILE A 200 -2.47 -17.58 13.04
C ILE A 200 -1.43 -17.61 14.18
N GLY A 201 -0.15 -17.39 13.85
CA GLY A 201 0.95 -17.42 14.82
C GLY A 201 0.89 -16.29 15.85
N GLU A 202 0.50 -15.09 15.43
CA GLU A 202 0.28 -13.96 16.35
C GLU A 202 -0.90 -14.19 17.30
N GLN A 203 -1.97 -14.87 16.86
CA GLN A 203 -3.11 -15.18 17.71
C GLN A 203 -2.79 -16.20 18.81
N VAL A 204 -1.94 -17.18 18.52
CA VAL A 204 -1.49 -18.16 19.55
C VAL A 204 -0.60 -17.46 20.58
N GLY A 205 0.11 -16.40 20.20
CA GLY A 205 0.90 -15.56 21.10
C GLY A 205 0.03 -14.68 22.02
N ASP A 206 -1.01 -14.06 21.48
CA ASP A 206 -1.92 -13.18 22.22
C ASP A 206 -2.85 -13.96 23.16
N ASP A 207 -3.40 -15.09 22.72
CA ASP A 207 -4.20 -15.98 23.58
C ASP A 207 -3.35 -16.57 24.73
N ALA A 208 -2.08 -16.87 24.48
CA ALA A 208 -1.14 -17.32 25.51
C ALA A 208 -0.71 -16.19 26.48
N ALA A 209 -0.77 -14.94 26.05
CA ALA A 209 -0.50 -13.79 26.90
C ALA A 209 -1.69 -13.41 27.79
N LEU A 210 -2.91 -13.53 27.28
CA LEU A 210 -4.14 -13.33 28.02
C LEU A 210 -4.34 -14.38 29.13
N ASP A 211 -3.99 -15.65 28.86
CA ASP A 211 -4.08 -16.74 29.85
C ASP A 211 -3.05 -16.62 31.00
N ARG A 212 -1.99 -15.83 30.82
CA ARG A 212 -0.99 -15.57 31.88
C ARG A 212 -1.38 -14.46 32.86
N HIS A 213 -2.37 -13.65 32.52
CA HIS A 213 -2.86 -12.58 33.39
C HIS A 213 -3.99 -13.03 34.32
N ASP A 214 -4.65 -14.17 34.05
CA ASP A 214 -5.76 -14.67 34.87
C ASP A 214 -5.33 -15.64 36.00
N HIS A 215 -4.05 -15.96 36.16
CA HIS A 215 -3.52 -16.83 37.19
C HIS A 215 -2.54 -16.15 38.17
N GLY A 216 -2.66 -14.83 38.32
CA GLY A 216 -1.89 -14.04 39.26
C GLY A 216 -2.71 -13.58 40.48
N LEU A 217 -2.97 -14.48 41.42
CA LEU A 217 -3.23 -14.21 42.85
C LEU A 217 -2.12 -14.78 43.69
#